data_49924730c3c59dbac1816f6f5a48c741
#
_entry.id   49924730c3c59dbac1816f6f5a48c741
#
_cell.length_a   1.000
_cell.length_b   1.000
_cell.length_c   1.000
_cell.angle_alpha   90.00
_cell.angle_beta   90.00
_cell.angle_gamma   90.00
#
_symmetry.space_group_name_H-M   'P 1'
#
loop_
_entity.id
_entity.type
_entity.pdbx_description
1 polymer ?
#
loop_
_entity_poly.entity_id
_entity_poly.type
_entity_poly.pdbx_seq_one_letter_code
_entity_poly.pdbx_strand_id
1 'polypeptide(L)'
;MSLLYIFAASPMEGEPVRKIAEVADSRSPARCGANDVFFIVSGMGPRNARKRAEEVLGVRTEPSVSLKPDSVLVIGLCGGLTESLPEGRVVAYTACKSTEAAKPMLSCSPTAVDQVVTLLVSSGVACDRAIGITSPRIATNRQERLALAESGAAVVDMESYSILETAATAGVPVAVLRVVADSLDRVLPNLNRALDNAGGLDSRKALRVALGSPVRTARLLTANKRAMQHLTKALEIILKAPCFV
;
A
#
# COMPACT_ATOMS: atom_id res chain seq x y z
N MET A 1 -24.34 1.11 6.31
CA MET A 1 -23.61 1.14 5.03
C MET A 1 -22.38 1.97 5.29
N SER A 2 -21.21 1.45 4.98
CA SER A 2 -19.95 2.16 5.24
C SER A 2 -19.33 2.59 3.91
N LEU A 3 -18.83 3.81 3.84
CA LEU A 3 -18.09 4.33 2.70
C LEU A 3 -16.59 4.11 2.91
N LEU A 4 -16.02 3.19 2.14
CA LEU A 4 -14.63 2.81 2.20
C LEU A 4 -13.83 3.45 1.06
N TYR A 5 -12.82 4.24 1.41
CA TYR A 5 -11.85 4.70 0.41
C TYR A 5 -10.66 3.75 0.36
N ILE A 6 -10.35 3.25 -0.84
CA ILE A 6 -9.23 2.33 -1.06
C ILE A 6 -8.16 3.02 -1.88
N PHE A 7 -6.97 3.18 -1.29
CA PHE A 7 -5.81 3.76 -1.96
C PHE A 7 -4.84 2.66 -2.43
N ALA A 8 -4.42 2.75 -3.70
CA ALA A 8 -3.30 1.98 -4.23
C ALA A 8 -2.32 2.90 -4.96
N ALA A 9 -1.03 2.57 -4.95
CA ALA A 9 0.01 3.38 -5.58
C ALA A 9 -0.11 3.41 -7.11
N SER A 10 -0.61 2.34 -7.71
CA SER A 10 -0.68 2.19 -9.17
C SER A 10 -1.99 1.54 -9.62
N PRO A 11 -2.39 1.74 -10.90
CA PRO A 11 -3.53 1.04 -11.47
C PRO A 11 -3.40 -0.49 -11.40
N MET A 12 -2.17 -1.02 -11.47
CA MET A 12 -1.91 -2.46 -11.39
C MET A 12 -2.27 -3.01 -10.01
N GLU A 13 -1.87 -2.33 -8.93
CA GLU A 13 -2.22 -2.75 -7.57
C GLU A 13 -3.71 -2.60 -7.28
N GLY A 14 -4.37 -1.67 -7.94
CA GLY A 14 -5.81 -1.46 -7.82
C GLY A 14 -6.68 -2.31 -8.72
N GLU A 15 -6.11 -3.03 -9.66
CA GLU A 15 -6.86 -3.90 -10.58
C GLU A 15 -7.77 -4.93 -9.87
N PRO A 16 -7.35 -5.57 -8.78
CA PRO A 16 -8.24 -6.44 -8.01
C PRO A 16 -9.48 -5.70 -7.47
N VAL A 17 -9.31 -4.48 -6.95
CA VAL A 17 -10.45 -3.70 -6.42
C VAL A 17 -11.44 -3.39 -7.55
N ARG A 18 -10.95 -2.98 -8.71
CA ARG A 18 -11.79 -2.68 -9.88
C ARG A 18 -12.62 -3.88 -10.31
N LYS A 19 -12.02 -5.08 -10.31
CA LYS A 19 -12.71 -6.31 -10.70
C LYS A 19 -13.72 -6.78 -9.65
N ILE A 20 -13.36 -6.72 -8.37
CA ILE A 20 -14.20 -7.24 -7.27
C ILE A 20 -15.40 -6.32 -7.04
N ALA A 21 -15.17 -5.01 -7.03
CA ALA A 21 -16.20 -3.99 -6.76
C ALA A 21 -16.87 -3.45 -8.05
N GLU A 22 -16.49 -3.96 -9.24
CA GLU A 22 -17.01 -3.51 -10.54
C GLU A 22 -16.97 -2.00 -10.72
N VAL A 23 -15.90 -1.36 -10.22
CA VAL A 23 -15.72 0.10 -10.27
C VAL A 23 -15.51 0.53 -11.73
N ALA A 24 -16.53 1.08 -12.34
CA ALA A 24 -16.48 1.57 -13.71
C ALA A 24 -15.81 2.95 -13.83
N ASP A 25 -15.99 3.83 -12.85
CA ASP A 25 -15.45 5.20 -12.83
C ASP A 25 -14.91 5.55 -11.43
N SER A 26 -13.78 6.27 -11.41
CA SER A 26 -13.17 6.80 -10.18
C SER A 26 -13.92 8.00 -9.58
N ARG A 27 -15.05 8.37 -10.13
CA ARG A 27 -15.86 9.53 -9.70
C ARG A 27 -17.08 9.15 -8.86
N SER A 28 -17.44 7.88 -8.82
CA SER A 28 -18.58 7.37 -8.07
C SER A 28 -18.23 6.14 -7.30
N PRO A 29 -18.75 5.96 -6.07
CA PRO A 29 -18.55 4.73 -5.32
C PRO A 29 -19.25 3.56 -6.02
N ALA A 30 -18.64 2.39 -5.96
CA ALA A 30 -19.23 1.15 -6.41
C ALA A 30 -19.71 0.34 -5.22
N ARG A 31 -20.85 -0.32 -5.35
CA ARG A 31 -21.38 -1.20 -4.32
C ARG A 31 -20.60 -2.51 -4.27
N CYS A 32 -20.06 -2.84 -3.12
CA CYS A 32 -19.40 -4.12 -2.90
C CYS A 32 -19.84 -4.72 -1.57
N GLY A 33 -20.70 -5.72 -1.61
CA GLY A 33 -21.32 -6.29 -0.41
C GLY A 33 -22.14 -5.23 0.35
N ALA A 34 -21.80 -5.02 1.62
CA ALA A 34 -22.42 -4.00 2.48
C ALA A 34 -21.72 -2.64 2.44
N ASN A 35 -20.64 -2.50 1.67
CA ASN A 35 -19.83 -1.29 1.60
C ASN A 35 -20.03 -0.55 0.27
N ASP A 36 -19.96 0.77 0.31
CA ASP A 36 -19.73 1.60 -0.85
C ASP A 36 -18.23 1.86 -0.97
N VAL A 37 -17.62 1.45 -2.07
CA VAL A 37 -16.18 1.49 -2.28
C VAL A 37 -15.80 2.59 -3.25
N PHE A 38 -14.91 3.48 -2.84
CA PHE A 38 -14.31 4.49 -3.71
C PHE A 38 -12.83 4.16 -3.92
N PHE A 39 -12.44 3.85 -5.15
CA PHE A 39 -11.08 3.46 -5.48
C PHE A 39 -10.25 4.64 -5.97
N ILE A 40 -9.05 4.83 -5.38
CA ILE A 40 -8.17 5.96 -5.62
C ILE A 40 -6.76 5.47 -5.98
N VAL A 41 -6.25 5.89 -7.13
CA VAL A 41 -4.83 5.74 -7.47
C VAL A 41 -4.09 6.93 -6.89
N SER A 42 -3.19 6.68 -5.93
CA SER A 42 -2.44 7.74 -5.25
C SER A 42 -1.22 8.23 -6.04
N GLY A 43 -0.72 7.41 -6.97
CA GLY A 43 0.61 7.58 -7.56
C GLY A 43 1.70 7.01 -6.65
N MET A 44 2.83 6.64 -7.26
CA MET A 44 4.00 6.15 -6.52
C MET A 44 4.70 7.27 -5.79
N GLY A 45 5.22 6.95 -4.60
CA GLY A 45 6.04 7.80 -3.77
C GLY A 45 5.27 8.72 -2.83
N PRO A 46 5.94 9.16 -1.74
CA PRO A 46 5.26 9.82 -0.62
C PRO A 46 4.66 11.18 -1.01
N ARG A 47 5.26 11.91 -1.96
CA ARG A 47 4.75 13.22 -2.40
C ARG A 47 3.45 13.10 -3.20
N ASN A 48 3.40 12.14 -4.15
CA ASN A 48 2.20 11.90 -4.95
C ASN A 48 1.07 11.37 -4.06
N ALA A 49 1.38 10.43 -3.17
CA ALA A 49 0.43 9.87 -2.23
C ALA A 49 -0.19 10.94 -1.31
N ARG A 50 0.65 11.83 -0.75
CA ARG A 50 0.19 12.96 0.06
C ARG A 50 -0.72 13.88 -0.71
N LYS A 51 -0.27 14.38 -1.86
CA LYS A 51 -1.05 15.28 -2.71
C LYS A 51 -2.43 14.70 -3.02
N ARG A 52 -2.47 13.45 -3.45
CA ARG A 52 -3.73 12.79 -3.81
C ARG A 52 -4.64 12.57 -2.60
N ALA A 53 -4.08 12.19 -1.45
CA ALA A 53 -4.84 12.05 -0.22
C ALA A 53 -5.41 13.40 0.25
N GLU A 54 -4.64 14.49 0.21
CA GLU A 54 -5.09 15.84 0.54
C GLU A 54 -6.25 16.30 -0.36
N GLU A 55 -6.17 16.04 -1.68
CA GLU A 55 -7.22 16.36 -2.66
C GLU A 55 -8.52 15.60 -2.40
N VAL A 56 -8.41 14.31 -2.03
CA VAL A 56 -9.57 13.42 -1.90
C VAL A 56 -10.22 13.56 -0.51
N LEU A 57 -9.41 13.75 0.54
CA LEU A 57 -9.89 13.88 1.92
C LEU A 57 -10.18 15.33 2.34
N GLY A 58 -9.93 16.30 1.46
CA GLY A 58 -10.26 17.71 1.70
C GLY A 58 -9.46 18.37 2.82
N VAL A 59 -8.19 18.00 3.00
CA VAL A 59 -7.39 18.52 4.12
C VAL A 59 -6.91 19.94 3.88
N ARG A 60 -6.63 20.34 2.65
CA ARG A 60 -6.09 21.67 2.29
C ARG A 60 -6.89 22.40 1.21
N THR A 61 -7.73 21.72 0.52
CA THR A 61 -8.58 22.21 -0.56
C THR A 61 -9.97 21.64 -0.38
N GLU A 62 -10.96 22.19 -1.07
CA GLU A 62 -12.26 21.54 -1.18
C GLU A 62 -12.07 20.11 -1.71
N PRO A 63 -12.70 19.10 -1.08
CA PRO A 63 -12.49 17.71 -1.48
C PRO A 63 -12.97 17.52 -2.93
N SER A 64 -12.14 16.85 -3.73
CA SER A 64 -12.50 16.48 -5.10
C SER A 64 -13.65 15.46 -5.16
N VAL A 65 -14.01 14.89 -4.00
CA VAL A 65 -15.14 13.98 -3.79
C VAL A 65 -15.97 14.52 -2.62
N SER A 66 -17.24 14.75 -2.85
CA SER A 66 -18.15 15.40 -1.88
C SER A 66 -18.51 14.54 -0.65
N LEU A 67 -18.08 13.29 -0.61
CA LEU A 67 -18.42 12.34 0.45
C LEU A 67 -17.20 12.09 1.34
N LYS A 68 -17.34 12.31 2.65
CA LYS A 68 -16.31 11.93 3.64
C LYS A 68 -16.39 10.42 3.86
N PRO A 69 -15.26 9.66 3.75
CA PRO A 69 -15.27 8.23 4.02
C PRO A 69 -15.39 7.94 5.51
N ASP A 70 -16.01 6.79 5.84
CA ASP A 70 -16.02 6.27 7.21
C ASP A 70 -14.67 5.66 7.57
N SER A 71 -13.95 5.10 6.57
CA SER A 71 -12.62 4.53 6.75
C SER A 71 -11.79 4.55 5.46
N VAL A 72 -10.48 4.40 5.63
CA VAL A 72 -9.50 4.29 4.56
C VAL A 72 -8.79 2.94 4.65
N LEU A 73 -8.67 2.26 3.52
CA LEU A 73 -7.83 1.07 3.35
C LEU A 73 -6.72 1.39 2.34
N VAL A 74 -5.47 1.35 2.79
CA VAL A 74 -4.31 1.48 1.91
C VAL A 74 -3.83 0.08 1.53
N ILE A 75 -3.77 -0.20 0.23
CA ILE A 75 -3.37 -1.51 -0.28
C ILE A 75 -2.14 -1.43 -1.18
N GLY A 76 -1.47 -2.55 -1.39
CA GLY A 76 -0.37 -2.65 -2.34
C GLY A 76 0.72 -3.62 -1.91
N LEU A 77 1.86 -3.49 -2.57
CA LEU A 77 3.04 -4.31 -2.32
C LEU A 77 4.02 -3.60 -1.38
N CYS A 78 4.87 -4.39 -0.72
CA CYS A 78 5.96 -3.88 0.13
C CYS A 78 7.21 -4.76 0.01
N GLY A 79 8.35 -4.23 0.42
CA GLY A 79 9.58 -5.00 0.60
C GLY A 79 9.72 -5.50 2.04
N GLY A 80 10.17 -6.75 2.22
CA GLY A 80 10.47 -7.33 3.52
C GLY A 80 11.78 -6.79 4.09
N LEU A 81 11.80 -6.50 5.39
CA LEU A 81 12.98 -6.05 6.13
C LEU A 81 13.47 -7.08 7.15
N THR A 82 12.73 -8.18 7.32
CA THR A 82 13.04 -9.27 8.24
C THR A 82 12.94 -10.63 7.54
N GLU A 83 13.64 -11.63 8.05
CA GLU A 83 13.58 -13.00 7.52
C GLU A 83 12.24 -13.69 7.84
N SER A 84 11.53 -13.24 8.87
CA SER A 84 10.24 -13.79 9.30
C SER A 84 9.09 -13.49 8.34
N LEU A 85 9.26 -12.52 7.43
CA LEU A 85 8.24 -12.10 6.46
C LEU A 85 8.67 -12.46 5.03
N PRO A 86 8.44 -13.70 4.57
CA PRO A 86 8.81 -14.14 3.22
C PRO A 86 7.90 -13.53 2.16
N GLU A 87 8.34 -13.64 0.89
CA GLU A 87 7.56 -13.23 -0.27
C GLU A 87 6.17 -13.88 -0.29
N GLY A 88 5.15 -13.10 -0.62
CA GLY A 88 3.74 -13.51 -0.61
C GLY A 88 3.06 -13.38 0.74
N ARG A 89 3.76 -13.05 1.82
CA ARG A 89 3.15 -12.85 3.13
C ARG A 89 2.27 -11.61 3.13
N VAL A 90 1.05 -11.75 3.62
CA VAL A 90 0.12 -10.64 3.83
C VAL A 90 0.42 -10.01 5.17
N VAL A 91 0.49 -8.67 5.21
CA VAL A 91 0.85 -7.90 6.39
C VAL A 91 -0.14 -6.76 6.60
N ALA A 92 -0.73 -6.69 7.78
CA ALA A 92 -1.49 -5.53 8.25
C ALA A 92 -0.60 -4.66 9.13
N TYR A 93 -0.51 -3.36 8.82
CA TYR A 93 0.31 -2.46 9.62
C TYR A 93 -0.39 -2.08 10.92
N THR A 94 0.31 -2.19 12.03
CA THR A 94 -0.13 -1.63 13.32
C THR A 94 0.24 -0.15 13.43
N ALA A 95 1.37 0.21 12.83
CA ALA A 95 1.86 1.58 12.76
C ALA A 95 2.77 1.74 11.53
N CYS A 96 3.01 3.00 11.16
CA CYS A 96 3.94 3.33 10.08
C CYS A 96 4.90 4.44 10.53
N LYS A 97 6.18 4.28 10.15
CA LYS A 97 7.25 5.26 10.30
C LYS A 97 7.55 5.93 8.97
N SER A 98 8.24 7.04 9.02
CA SER A 98 8.79 7.71 7.83
C SER A 98 10.32 7.75 7.94
N THR A 99 11.00 7.66 6.79
CA THR A 99 12.46 7.97 6.73
C THR A 99 12.73 9.47 6.76
N GLU A 100 11.71 10.34 6.65
CA GLU A 100 11.85 11.78 6.84
C GLU A 100 12.19 12.08 8.30
N ALA A 101 13.22 12.90 8.53
CA ALA A 101 13.64 13.28 9.88
C ALA A 101 12.51 13.96 10.67
N ALA A 102 12.51 13.73 11.99
CA ALA A 102 11.56 14.32 12.94
C ALA A 102 10.08 13.98 12.72
N LYS A 103 9.74 13.02 11.84
CA LYS A 103 8.37 12.53 11.70
C LYS A 103 8.06 11.51 12.81
N PRO A 104 6.95 11.67 13.57
CA PRO A 104 6.54 10.70 14.57
C PRO A 104 6.07 9.40 13.92
N MET A 105 6.12 8.30 14.65
CA MET A 105 5.41 7.08 14.25
C MET A 105 3.90 7.31 14.35
N LEU A 106 3.16 6.92 13.33
CA LEU A 106 1.70 7.03 13.28
C LEU A 106 1.06 5.64 13.42
N SER A 107 0.08 5.52 14.31
CA SER A 107 -0.67 4.27 14.49
C SER A 107 -1.79 4.16 13.45
N CYS A 108 -1.98 2.95 12.93
CA CYS A 108 -3.20 2.61 12.21
C CYS A 108 -4.38 2.46 13.19
N SER A 109 -5.61 2.49 12.70
CA SER A 109 -6.79 2.24 13.54
C SER A 109 -6.75 0.81 14.08
N PRO A 110 -6.67 0.59 15.41
CA PRO A 110 -6.63 -0.77 15.97
C PRO A 110 -7.86 -1.60 15.58
N THR A 111 -9.05 -0.99 15.60
CA THR A 111 -10.30 -1.65 15.21
C THR A 111 -10.27 -2.11 13.77
N ALA A 112 -9.87 -1.24 12.83
CA ALA A 112 -9.79 -1.57 11.41
C ALA A 112 -8.72 -2.64 11.13
N VAL A 113 -7.57 -2.58 11.81
CA VAL A 113 -6.50 -3.59 11.71
C VAL A 113 -6.99 -4.94 12.24
N ASP A 114 -7.63 -4.97 13.41
CA ASP A 114 -8.16 -6.19 14.01
C ASP A 114 -9.22 -6.83 13.11
N GLN A 115 -10.07 -6.03 12.52
CA GLN A 115 -11.10 -6.48 11.59
C GLN A 115 -10.48 -7.13 10.34
N VAL A 116 -9.49 -6.47 9.70
CA VAL A 116 -8.75 -7.02 8.55
C VAL A 116 -8.09 -8.35 8.90
N VAL A 117 -7.36 -8.40 10.01
CA VAL A 117 -6.62 -9.60 10.42
C VAL A 117 -7.59 -10.75 10.74
N THR A 118 -8.66 -10.46 11.48
CA THR A 118 -9.67 -11.47 11.86
C THR A 118 -10.33 -12.05 10.62
N LEU A 119 -10.77 -11.22 9.66
CA LEU A 119 -11.38 -11.68 8.42
C LEU A 119 -10.45 -12.58 7.60
N LEU A 120 -9.19 -12.19 7.46
CA LEU A 120 -8.22 -12.96 6.69
C LEU A 120 -7.89 -14.29 7.37
N VAL A 121 -7.59 -14.26 8.66
CA VAL A 121 -7.20 -15.47 9.42
C VAL A 121 -8.36 -16.46 9.51
N SER A 122 -9.59 -16.00 9.78
CA SER A 122 -10.78 -16.87 9.80
C SER A 122 -11.10 -17.49 8.43
N SER A 123 -10.66 -16.84 7.34
CA SER A 123 -10.78 -17.35 5.97
C SER A 123 -9.57 -18.17 5.51
N GLY A 124 -8.66 -18.52 6.41
CA GLY A 124 -7.48 -19.34 6.12
C GLY A 124 -6.34 -18.60 5.38
N VAL A 125 -6.33 -17.26 5.42
CA VAL A 125 -5.23 -16.45 4.89
C VAL A 125 -4.37 -15.94 6.05
N ALA A 126 -3.12 -16.40 6.10
CA ALA A 126 -2.18 -15.94 7.11
C ALA A 126 -1.88 -14.44 6.90
N CYS A 127 -2.11 -13.65 7.96
CA CYS A 127 -1.86 -12.21 7.98
C CYS A 127 -1.09 -11.84 9.24
N ASP A 128 0.09 -11.28 9.08
CA ASP A 128 0.92 -10.82 10.19
C ASP A 128 0.65 -9.34 10.51
N ARG A 129 0.86 -8.99 11.78
CA ARG A 129 0.89 -7.58 12.20
C ARG A 129 2.33 -7.09 12.22
N ALA A 130 2.57 -5.92 11.64
CA ALA A 130 3.92 -5.35 11.62
C ALA A 130 3.92 -3.82 11.64
N ILE A 131 5.06 -3.25 12.02
CA ILE A 131 5.35 -1.83 11.81
C ILE A 131 5.94 -1.70 10.41
N GLY A 132 5.35 -0.82 9.60
CA GLY A 132 5.89 -0.42 8.29
C GLY A 132 6.77 0.82 8.37
N ILE A 133 7.57 1.04 7.33
CA ILE A 133 8.30 2.30 7.13
C ILE A 133 8.12 2.77 5.68
N THR A 134 7.76 4.03 5.49
CA THR A 134 7.66 4.64 4.17
C THR A 134 8.98 5.34 3.84
N SER A 135 9.54 5.00 2.66
CA SER A 135 10.77 5.57 2.12
C SER A 135 10.51 6.18 0.74
N PRO A 136 11.09 7.34 0.40
CA PRO A 136 11.01 7.90 -0.96
C PRO A 136 11.86 7.13 -1.98
N ARG A 137 12.63 6.15 -1.53
CA ARG A 137 13.52 5.33 -2.36
C ARG A 137 13.26 3.85 -2.15
N ILE A 138 13.44 3.09 -3.23
CA ILE A 138 13.37 1.63 -3.21
C ILE A 138 14.64 1.08 -2.57
N ALA A 139 14.52 0.26 -1.52
CA ALA A 139 15.64 -0.48 -0.94
C ALA A 139 16.00 -1.65 -1.86
N THR A 140 17.11 -1.53 -2.59
CA THR A 140 17.45 -2.41 -3.71
C THR A 140 18.32 -3.62 -3.31
N ASN A 141 18.87 -3.62 -2.10
CA ASN A 141 19.78 -4.65 -1.61
C ASN A 141 19.61 -4.86 -0.10
N ARG A 142 20.22 -5.95 0.40
CA ARG A 142 20.14 -6.34 1.82
C ARG A 142 20.65 -5.24 2.77
N GLN A 143 21.74 -4.56 2.44
CA GLN A 143 22.33 -3.54 3.31
C GLN A 143 21.37 -2.35 3.52
N GLU A 144 20.76 -1.86 2.43
CA GLU A 144 19.76 -0.78 2.51
C GLU A 144 18.53 -1.20 3.34
N ARG A 145 18.11 -2.47 3.21
CA ARG A 145 16.98 -3.00 3.99
C ARG A 145 17.30 -3.16 5.46
N LEU A 146 18.50 -3.65 5.81
CA LEU A 146 18.93 -3.76 7.19
C LEU A 146 19.01 -2.39 7.87
N ALA A 147 19.50 -1.36 7.16
CA ALA A 147 19.52 0.00 7.67
C ALA A 147 18.10 0.54 7.96
N LEU A 148 17.10 0.20 7.13
CA LEU A 148 15.70 0.54 7.42
C LEU A 148 15.14 -0.28 8.60
N ALA A 149 15.54 -1.56 8.73
CA ALA A 149 15.12 -2.43 9.82
C ALA A 149 15.58 -1.96 11.20
N GLU A 150 16.72 -1.23 11.30
CA GLU A 150 17.20 -0.61 12.54
C GLU A 150 16.16 0.32 13.19
N SER A 151 15.23 0.85 12.38
CA SER A 151 14.08 1.60 12.90
C SER A 151 13.08 0.76 13.70
N GLY A 152 13.19 -0.57 13.66
CA GLY A 152 12.21 -1.52 14.20
C GLY A 152 11.04 -1.80 13.25
N ALA A 153 11.08 -1.31 11.99
CA ALA A 153 10.11 -1.67 10.97
C ALA A 153 10.42 -3.04 10.38
N ALA A 154 9.39 -3.81 10.05
CA ALA A 154 9.51 -5.14 9.46
C ALA A 154 9.29 -5.16 7.95
N VAL A 155 8.70 -4.10 7.38
CA VAL A 155 8.41 -3.94 5.96
C VAL A 155 8.57 -2.48 5.52
N VAL A 156 8.86 -2.27 4.22
CA VAL A 156 9.04 -0.94 3.61
C VAL A 156 8.12 -0.74 2.42
N ASP A 157 7.52 0.43 2.34
CA ASP A 157 6.76 0.91 1.17
C ASP A 157 7.13 2.36 0.80
N MET A 158 6.35 2.97 -0.09
CA MET A 158 6.62 4.35 -0.55
C MET A 158 5.47 5.33 -0.27
N GLU A 159 4.31 4.91 0.23
CA GLU A 159 3.09 5.74 0.28
C GLU A 159 2.39 5.77 1.62
N SER A 160 2.42 4.68 2.39
CA SER A 160 1.51 4.44 3.53
C SER A 160 1.56 5.54 4.57
N TYR A 161 2.75 6.01 4.93
CA TYR A 161 2.88 7.08 5.93
C TYR A 161 2.16 8.36 5.49
N SER A 162 2.33 8.77 4.24
CA SER A 162 1.75 10.02 3.73
C SER A 162 0.22 9.98 3.70
N ILE A 163 -0.35 8.82 3.33
CA ILE A 163 -1.81 8.65 3.34
C ILE A 163 -2.32 8.61 4.79
N LEU A 164 -1.63 7.88 5.67
CA LEU A 164 -1.98 7.79 7.09
C LEU A 164 -1.94 9.15 7.79
N GLU A 165 -0.89 9.96 7.54
CA GLU A 165 -0.74 11.32 8.07
C GLU A 165 -1.91 12.23 7.62
N THR A 166 -2.26 12.18 6.35
CA THR A 166 -3.36 12.98 5.79
C THR A 166 -4.72 12.54 6.33
N ALA A 167 -4.96 11.23 6.40
CA ALA A 167 -6.21 10.69 6.94
C ALA A 167 -6.37 10.98 8.44
N ALA A 168 -5.29 10.90 9.21
CA ALA A 168 -5.28 11.30 10.63
C ALA A 168 -5.67 12.77 10.80
N THR A 169 -5.16 13.67 9.93
CA THR A 169 -5.55 15.09 9.92
C THR A 169 -7.03 15.27 9.57
N ALA A 170 -7.58 14.43 8.68
CA ALA A 170 -9.01 14.46 8.33
C ALA A 170 -9.91 13.77 9.38
N GLY A 171 -9.33 13.14 10.43
CA GLY A 171 -10.05 12.38 11.43
C GLY A 171 -10.73 11.13 10.86
N VAL A 172 -10.06 10.43 9.92
CA VAL A 172 -10.56 9.20 9.28
C VAL A 172 -9.70 8.02 9.71
N PRO A 173 -10.29 6.93 10.21
CA PRO A 173 -9.56 5.73 10.58
C PRO A 173 -8.94 5.03 9.36
N VAL A 174 -7.73 4.48 9.53
CA VAL A 174 -6.97 3.84 8.45
C VAL A 174 -6.54 2.44 8.85
N ALA A 175 -6.71 1.50 7.92
CA ALA A 175 -5.97 0.25 7.88
C ALA A 175 -5.01 0.25 6.68
N VAL A 176 -3.85 -0.39 6.86
CA VAL A 176 -2.86 -0.60 5.78
C VAL A 176 -2.66 -2.09 5.61
N LEU A 177 -2.91 -2.58 4.40
CA LEU A 177 -2.71 -3.97 4.00
C LEU A 177 -1.69 -4.05 2.89
N ARG A 178 -0.61 -4.74 3.14
CA ARG A 178 0.47 -4.94 2.16
C ARG A 178 0.75 -6.43 1.94
N VAL A 179 1.32 -6.74 0.80
CA VAL A 179 1.87 -8.08 0.53
C VAL A 179 3.35 -7.94 0.21
N VAL A 180 4.16 -8.76 0.86
CA VAL A 180 5.61 -8.78 0.66
C VAL A 180 5.91 -9.28 -0.75
N ALA A 181 6.42 -8.40 -1.61
CA ALA A 181 6.79 -8.71 -2.99
C ALA A 181 8.24 -9.20 -3.11
N ASP A 182 9.09 -8.75 -2.21
CA ASP A 182 10.51 -9.07 -2.21
C ASP A 182 11.05 -9.19 -0.78
N SER A 183 11.76 -10.29 -0.53
CA SER A 183 12.34 -10.61 0.79
C SER A 183 13.59 -9.79 1.09
N LEU A 184 14.05 -9.82 2.35
CA LEU A 184 15.24 -9.12 2.86
C LEU A 184 16.47 -9.32 1.96
N ASP A 185 16.69 -10.54 1.45
CA ASP A 185 17.88 -10.90 0.67
C ASP A 185 17.73 -10.64 -0.84
N ARG A 186 16.55 -10.21 -1.27
CA ARG A 186 16.30 -9.97 -2.69
C ARG A 186 17.09 -8.76 -3.19
N VAL A 187 17.93 -8.99 -4.19
CA VAL A 187 18.59 -7.89 -4.92
C VAL A 187 17.71 -7.47 -6.08
N LEU A 188 17.27 -6.21 -6.07
CA LEU A 188 16.42 -5.61 -7.09
C LEU A 188 17.25 -4.90 -8.17
N PRO A 189 16.68 -4.73 -9.40
CA PRO A 189 17.24 -3.75 -10.33
C PRO A 189 17.17 -2.36 -9.70
N ASN A 190 18.17 -1.51 -9.97
CA ASN A 190 18.22 -0.16 -9.37
C ASN A 190 17.20 0.79 -10.02
N LEU A 191 15.92 0.57 -9.71
CA LEU A 191 14.81 1.40 -10.19
C LEU A 191 14.82 2.83 -9.63
N ASN A 192 15.63 3.14 -8.61
CA ASN A 192 15.82 4.51 -8.13
C ASN A 192 16.34 5.46 -9.23
N ARG A 193 17.04 4.93 -10.24
CA ARG A 193 17.48 5.70 -11.40
C ARG A 193 16.33 6.10 -12.34
N ALA A 194 15.19 5.47 -12.19
CA ALA A 194 13.99 5.72 -12.96
C ALA A 194 12.93 6.51 -12.19
N LEU A 195 13.19 6.85 -10.93
CA LEU A 195 12.30 7.72 -10.16
C LEU A 195 12.48 9.18 -10.64
N ASP A 196 11.37 9.88 -10.74
CA ASP A 196 11.33 11.33 -10.93
C ASP A 196 11.43 12.07 -9.57
N ASN A 197 11.43 13.40 -9.62
CA ASN A 197 11.53 14.24 -8.41
C ASN A 197 10.29 14.13 -7.47
N ALA A 198 9.16 13.63 -7.97
CA ALA A 198 7.96 13.40 -7.20
C ALA A 198 7.88 11.97 -6.62
N GLY A 199 8.81 11.09 -7.00
CA GLY A 199 8.84 9.67 -6.65
C GLY A 199 8.07 8.79 -7.63
N GLY A 200 7.56 9.35 -8.73
CA GLY A 200 6.93 8.60 -9.82
C GLY A 200 7.95 7.82 -10.63
N LEU A 201 7.51 6.75 -11.31
CA LEU A 201 8.36 5.93 -12.15
C LEU A 201 8.30 6.40 -13.61
N ASP A 202 9.43 6.91 -14.12
CA ASP A 202 9.61 7.21 -15.55
C ASP A 202 9.74 5.90 -16.34
N SER A 203 8.75 5.58 -17.16
CA SER A 203 8.68 4.32 -17.91
C SER A 203 9.86 4.11 -18.86
N ARG A 204 10.42 5.18 -19.46
CA ARG A 204 11.57 5.08 -20.39
C ARG A 204 12.84 4.75 -19.63
N LYS A 205 13.05 5.39 -18.48
CA LYS A 205 14.19 5.09 -17.61
C LYS A 205 14.06 3.70 -16.98
N ALA A 206 12.85 3.33 -16.55
CA ALA A 206 12.57 1.99 -16.01
C ALA A 206 12.87 0.89 -17.04
N LEU A 207 12.50 1.09 -18.32
CA LEU A 207 12.84 0.16 -19.39
C LEU A 207 14.37 0.01 -19.58
N ARG A 208 15.12 1.10 -19.52
CA ARG A 208 16.59 1.03 -19.60
C ARG A 208 17.20 0.24 -18.44
N VAL A 209 16.68 0.45 -17.22
CA VAL A 209 17.12 -0.31 -16.04
C VAL A 209 16.77 -1.81 -16.19
N ALA A 210 15.58 -2.11 -16.70
CA ALA A 210 15.13 -3.47 -16.98
C ALA A 210 16.02 -4.20 -17.97
N LEU A 211 16.35 -3.54 -19.09
CA LEU A 211 17.24 -4.09 -20.11
C LEU A 211 18.69 -4.28 -19.59
N GLY A 212 19.14 -3.42 -18.68
CA GLY A 212 20.46 -3.55 -18.04
C GLY A 212 20.56 -4.66 -16.99
N SER A 213 19.42 -5.23 -16.55
CA SER A 213 19.38 -6.26 -15.52
C SER A 213 18.24 -7.29 -15.79
N PRO A 214 18.24 -7.98 -16.93
CA PRO A 214 17.09 -8.76 -17.39
C PRO A 214 16.68 -9.87 -16.42
N VAL A 215 17.64 -10.58 -15.84
CA VAL A 215 17.36 -11.68 -14.89
C VAL A 215 16.73 -11.14 -13.60
N ARG A 216 17.25 -10.04 -13.05
CA ARG A 216 16.69 -9.42 -11.84
C ARG A 216 15.28 -8.87 -12.12
N THR A 217 15.07 -8.28 -13.29
CA THR A 217 13.77 -7.77 -13.72
C THR A 217 12.75 -8.88 -13.89
N ALA A 218 13.10 -9.99 -14.54
CA ALA A 218 12.22 -11.15 -14.70
C ALA A 218 11.81 -11.75 -13.34
N ARG A 219 12.78 -11.85 -12.40
CA ARG A 219 12.51 -12.31 -11.03
C ARG A 219 11.57 -11.36 -10.27
N LEU A 220 11.79 -10.03 -10.40
CA LEU A 220 10.91 -9.02 -9.79
C LEU A 220 9.48 -9.11 -10.33
N LEU A 221 9.32 -9.20 -11.65
CA LEU A 221 7.99 -9.32 -12.27
C LEU A 221 7.25 -10.60 -11.83
N THR A 222 7.98 -11.73 -11.72
CA THR A 222 7.39 -12.98 -11.23
C THR A 222 6.97 -12.88 -9.76
N ALA A 223 7.81 -12.27 -8.91
CA ALA A 223 7.50 -12.05 -7.51
C ALA A 223 6.31 -11.11 -7.33
N ASN A 224 6.27 -9.98 -8.05
CA ASN A 224 5.15 -9.06 -8.06
C ASN A 224 3.85 -9.75 -8.49
N LYS A 225 3.89 -10.58 -9.55
CA LYS A 225 2.70 -11.33 -10.00
C LYS A 225 2.17 -12.25 -8.90
N ARG A 226 3.05 -12.97 -8.20
CA ARG A 226 2.65 -13.83 -7.06
C ARG A 226 2.08 -12.99 -5.91
N ALA A 227 2.75 -11.92 -5.52
CA ALA A 227 2.28 -11.04 -4.46
C ALA A 227 0.91 -10.43 -4.81
N MET A 228 0.68 -10.05 -6.07
CA MET A 228 -0.64 -9.58 -6.54
C MET A 228 -1.73 -10.63 -6.44
N GLN A 229 -1.42 -11.91 -6.64
CA GLN A 229 -2.39 -13.00 -6.44
C GLN A 229 -2.81 -13.10 -4.97
N HIS A 230 -1.85 -12.98 -4.03
CA HIS A 230 -2.14 -12.95 -2.59
C HIS A 230 -2.95 -11.70 -2.19
N LEU A 231 -2.62 -10.53 -2.75
CA LEU A 231 -3.38 -9.31 -2.53
C LEU A 231 -4.82 -9.45 -3.04
N THR A 232 -5.00 -10.01 -4.24
CA THR A 232 -6.34 -10.26 -4.81
C THR A 232 -7.18 -11.14 -3.90
N LYS A 233 -6.62 -12.27 -3.44
CA LYS A 233 -7.30 -13.18 -2.51
C LYS A 233 -7.69 -12.49 -1.20
N ALA A 234 -6.79 -11.69 -0.64
CA ALA A 234 -7.07 -10.94 0.59
C ALA A 234 -8.21 -9.92 0.38
N LEU A 235 -8.19 -9.19 -0.74
CA LEU A 235 -9.23 -8.20 -1.07
C LEU A 235 -10.59 -8.85 -1.35
N GLU A 236 -10.65 -10.01 -1.98
CA GLU A 236 -11.89 -10.77 -2.17
C GLU A 236 -12.58 -11.09 -0.84
N ILE A 237 -11.80 -11.40 0.20
CA ILE A 237 -12.30 -11.67 1.53
C ILE A 237 -12.79 -10.39 2.20
N ILE A 238 -11.96 -9.34 2.20
CA ILE A 238 -12.25 -8.09 2.90
C ILE A 238 -13.46 -7.37 2.29
N LEU A 239 -13.52 -7.26 0.96
CA LEU A 239 -14.55 -6.48 0.28
C LEU A 239 -15.91 -7.18 0.26
N LYS A 240 -15.95 -8.50 0.38
CA LYS A 240 -17.20 -9.27 0.50
C LYS A 240 -17.72 -9.39 1.94
N ALA A 241 -16.90 -8.98 2.92
CA ALA A 241 -17.32 -9.03 4.33
C ALA A 241 -18.43 -8.02 4.64
N PRO A 242 -19.29 -8.31 5.62
CA PRO A 242 -20.26 -7.33 6.12
C PRO A 242 -19.54 -6.17 6.79
N CYS A 243 -19.84 -4.96 6.35
CA CYS A 243 -19.42 -3.67 6.89
C CYS A 243 -17.97 -3.59 7.40
N PHE A 244 -17.12 -2.93 6.65
CA PHE A 244 -15.78 -2.54 7.08
C PHE A 244 -15.86 -1.14 7.72
N VAL A 245 -15.51 -1.04 9.01
CA VAL A 245 -15.55 0.22 9.77
C VAL A 245 -14.16 0.57 10.26
#